data_5901408eb0a095c21e10e06d80a9b90e
#
_entry.id   5901408eb0a095c21e10e06d80a9b90e
#
_cell.length_a   1.000
_cell.length_b   1.000
_cell.length_c   1.000
_cell.angle_alpha   90.00
_cell.angle_beta   90.00
_cell.angle_gamma   90.00
#
_symmetry.space_group_name_H-M   'P 1'
#
loop_
_entity.id
_entity.type
_entity.pdbx_description
1 polymer ?
#
loop_
_entity_poly.entity_id
_entity_poly.type
_entity_poly.pdbx_seq_one_letter_code
_entity_poly.pdbx_strand_id
1 'polypeptide(L)'
;RQRQMCIRDSVNVTLTKNIPTQAGMGGGSSDCAYTIKMLNEMFNLKMSIKDMQSFASKLGADCPFFINPQPSHATGIGEILTPIDINLSKYKIAIVKPPVMISTKEAFSNIIVKQPIKCCKEIVAQPIETWKEELINDFENSICTIHPEIGRIKNRLYDLGAIYASMTGSGSALFGIFEKEIGNFDCIFEDCYTHIV
;
A
#
# COMPACT_ATOMS: atom_id res chain seq x y z
N ARG A 1 -40.81 -20.60 14.05
CA ARG A 1 -39.83 -19.52 14.40
C ARG A 1 -38.61 -20.22 14.99
N GLN A 2 -37.61 -20.58 14.17
CA GLN A 2 -36.29 -20.92 14.68
C GLN A 2 -35.74 -19.67 15.34
N ARG A 3 -35.60 -19.69 16.67
CA ARG A 3 -34.72 -18.76 17.36
C ARG A 3 -33.30 -19.08 16.85
N GLN A 4 -32.76 -18.23 16.01
CA GLN A 4 -31.31 -18.14 15.90
C GLN A 4 -30.80 -17.76 17.29
N MET A 5 -30.41 -18.76 18.06
CA MET A 5 -29.55 -18.57 19.19
C MET A 5 -28.25 -18.04 18.59
N CYS A 6 -28.04 -16.72 18.69
CA CYS A 6 -26.75 -16.13 18.45
C CYS A 6 -25.82 -16.68 19.52
N ILE A 7 -25.25 -17.85 19.26
CA ILE A 7 -24.03 -18.26 19.94
C ILE A 7 -23.00 -17.24 19.45
N ARG A 8 -22.79 -16.20 20.25
CA ARG A 8 -21.69 -15.26 20.03
C ARG A 8 -20.45 -15.97 20.53
N ASP A 9 -19.91 -16.83 19.72
CA ASP A 9 -18.55 -17.31 19.94
C ASP A 9 -17.63 -16.08 19.81
N SER A 10 -16.92 -15.79 20.88
CA SER A 10 -15.94 -14.72 20.89
C SER A 10 -14.54 -15.31 20.71
N VAL A 11 -13.71 -14.61 19.96
CA VAL A 11 -12.29 -14.91 19.84
C VAL A 11 -11.49 -13.78 20.49
N ASN A 12 -10.39 -14.13 21.14
CA ASN A 12 -9.43 -13.14 21.63
C ASN A 12 -8.35 -12.98 20.55
N VAL A 13 -8.16 -11.75 20.10
CA VAL A 13 -7.13 -11.42 19.10
C VAL A 13 -6.11 -10.51 19.74
N THR A 14 -4.84 -10.92 19.72
CA THR A 14 -3.71 -10.06 20.09
C THR A 14 -2.99 -9.62 18.83
N LEU A 15 -2.90 -8.33 18.60
CA LEU A 15 -2.25 -7.75 17.43
C LEU A 15 -0.98 -7.01 17.84
N THR A 16 0.17 -7.46 17.35
CA THR A 16 1.46 -6.77 17.50
C THR A 16 1.79 -6.01 16.22
N LYS A 17 1.91 -4.69 16.30
CA LYS A 17 2.18 -3.82 15.16
C LYS A 17 3.66 -3.49 15.09
N ASN A 18 4.39 -4.09 14.15
CA ASN A 18 5.80 -3.78 13.87
C ASN A 18 5.96 -2.78 12.72
N ILE A 19 4.94 -2.68 11.83
CA ILE A 19 4.91 -1.73 10.72
C ILE A 19 4.13 -0.50 11.17
N PRO A 20 4.64 0.72 10.95
CA PRO A 20 3.96 1.95 11.34
C PRO A 20 2.56 2.08 10.74
N THR A 21 1.63 2.62 11.53
CA THR A 21 0.27 2.94 11.06
C THR A 21 0.24 4.28 10.32
N GLN A 22 -0.85 4.55 9.58
CA GLN A 22 -1.04 5.80 8.82
C GLN A 22 0.14 6.11 7.88
N ALA A 23 0.58 5.08 7.19
CA ALA A 23 1.74 5.11 6.31
C ALA A 23 1.39 4.96 4.82
N GLY A 24 0.12 4.80 4.45
CA GLY A 24 -0.29 4.52 3.08
C GLY A 24 0.08 3.10 2.59
N MET A 25 0.47 2.19 3.51
CA MET A 25 0.91 0.82 3.18
C MET A 25 -0.19 -0.24 3.34
N GLY A 26 -1.43 0.16 3.54
CA GLY A 26 -2.55 -0.78 3.68
C GLY A 26 -2.51 -1.67 4.92
N GLY A 27 -1.76 -1.30 5.97
CA GLY A 27 -1.54 -2.15 7.14
C GLY A 27 -2.83 -2.59 7.85
N GLY A 28 -3.82 -1.70 8.01
CA GLY A 28 -5.12 -2.05 8.59
C GLY A 28 -5.93 -3.00 7.71
N SER A 29 -5.86 -2.82 6.38
CA SER A 29 -6.52 -3.70 5.41
C SER A 29 -5.87 -5.08 5.37
N SER A 30 -4.54 -5.13 5.53
CA SER A 30 -3.79 -6.37 5.69
C SER A 30 -4.21 -7.11 6.96
N ASP A 31 -4.25 -6.43 8.11
CA ASP A 31 -4.70 -7.03 9.38
C ASP A 31 -6.11 -7.63 9.25
N CYS A 32 -7.03 -6.90 8.61
CA CYS A 32 -8.39 -7.35 8.34
C CYS A 32 -8.39 -8.63 7.49
N ALA A 33 -7.69 -8.64 6.37
CA ALA A 33 -7.65 -9.78 5.45
C ALA A 33 -7.03 -11.02 6.11
N TYR A 34 -5.93 -10.86 6.85
CA TYR A 34 -5.30 -11.97 7.56
C TYR A 34 -6.18 -12.48 8.71
N THR A 35 -6.94 -11.62 9.38
CA THR A 35 -7.94 -12.05 10.37
C THR A 35 -9.02 -12.91 9.72
N ILE A 36 -9.53 -12.53 8.54
CA ILE A 36 -10.51 -13.35 7.79
C ILE A 36 -9.91 -14.72 7.43
N LYS A 37 -8.68 -14.74 6.91
CA LYS A 37 -8.00 -15.99 6.54
C LYS A 37 -7.80 -16.89 7.75
N MET A 38 -7.33 -16.33 8.85
CA MET A 38 -7.11 -17.03 10.11
C MET A 38 -8.40 -17.63 10.66
N LEU A 39 -9.51 -16.88 10.68
CA LEU A 39 -10.81 -17.38 11.14
C LEU A 39 -11.38 -18.44 10.20
N ASN A 40 -11.20 -18.28 8.88
CA ASN A 40 -11.60 -19.30 7.91
C ASN A 40 -10.90 -20.62 8.16
N GLU A 41 -9.59 -20.60 8.45
CA GLU A 41 -8.79 -21.77 8.77
C GLU A 41 -9.16 -22.36 10.14
N MET A 42 -9.15 -21.53 11.19
CA MET A 42 -9.39 -21.93 12.59
C MET A 42 -10.75 -22.63 12.76
N PHE A 43 -11.79 -22.11 12.12
CA PHE A 43 -13.15 -22.64 12.24
C PHE A 43 -13.57 -23.52 11.04
N ASN A 44 -12.64 -23.83 10.13
CA ASN A 44 -12.87 -24.64 8.94
C ASN A 44 -14.14 -24.20 8.17
N LEU A 45 -14.26 -22.88 7.94
CA LEU A 45 -15.45 -22.28 7.32
C LEU A 45 -15.57 -22.60 5.84
N LYS A 46 -14.47 -23.10 5.22
CA LYS A 46 -14.42 -23.51 3.80
C LYS A 46 -14.77 -22.38 2.82
N MET A 47 -14.55 -21.13 3.22
CA MET A 47 -14.75 -20.00 2.32
C MET A 47 -13.72 -20.06 1.19
N SER A 48 -14.18 -19.85 -0.04
CA SER A 48 -13.28 -19.68 -1.19
C SER A 48 -12.57 -18.34 -1.13
N ILE A 49 -11.49 -18.16 -1.91
CA ILE A 49 -10.82 -16.85 -2.06
C ILE A 49 -11.83 -15.79 -2.47
N LYS A 50 -12.71 -16.09 -3.40
CA LYS A 50 -13.75 -15.17 -3.89
C LYS A 50 -14.73 -14.77 -2.79
N ASP A 51 -15.17 -15.72 -1.95
CA ASP A 51 -16.06 -15.42 -0.83
C ASP A 51 -15.37 -14.53 0.21
N MET A 52 -14.10 -14.84 0.55
CA MET A 52 -13.31 -14.02 1.46
C MET A 52 -13.09 -12.61 0.90
N GLN A 53 -12.80 -12.45 -0.39
CA GLN A 53 -12.68 -11.15 -1.04
C GLN A 53 -14.00 -10.37 -1.04
N SER A 54 -15.12 -11.03 -1.33
CA SER A 54 -16.45 -10.42 -1.26
C SER A 54 -16.83 -9.99 0.16
N PHE A 55 -16.39 -10.74 1.17
CA PHE A 55 -16.56 -10.34 2.57
C PHE A 55 -15.65 -9.17 2.95
N ALA A 56 -14.38 -9.25 2.56
CA ALA A 56 -13.38 -8.25 2.84
C ALA A 56 -13.73 -6.87 2.24
N SER A 57 -14.32 -6.83 1.03
CA SER A 57 -14.73 -5.58 0.37
C SER A 57 -15.78 -4.78 1.16
N LYS A 58 -16.58 -5.45 2.01
CA LYS A 58 -17.54 -4.78 2.91
C LYS A 58 -16.89 -4.11 4.11
N LEU A 59 -15.64 -4.46 4.42
CA LEU A 59 -14.88 -3.94 5.54
C LEU A 59 -13.92 -2.82 5.13
N GLY A 60 -13.45 -2.87 3.87
CA GLY A 60 -12.60 -1.82 3.31
C GLY A 60 -12.22 -2.11 1.86
N ALA A 61 -12.06 -1.06 1.07
CA ALA A 61 -11.77 -1.16 -0.36
C ALA A 61 -10.46 -1.93 -0.66
N ASP A 62 -9.42 -1.73 0.16
CA ASP A 62 -8.12 -2.38 -0.04
C ASP A 62 -8.05 -3.80 0.55
N CYS A 63 -9.01 -4.20 1.41
CA CYS A 63 -8.97 -5.50 2.07
C CYS A 63 -8.97 -6.70 1.10
N PRO A 64 -9.71 -6.70 -0.02
CA PRO A 64 -9.71 -7.81 -0.98
C PRO A 64 -8.34 -8.12 -1.56
N PHE A 65 -7.48 -7.11 -1.75
CA PHE A 65 -6.12 -7.28 -2.25
C PHE A 65 -5.31 -8.23 -1.36
N PHE A 66 -5.36 -8.06 -0.05
CA PHE A 66 -4.57 -8.84 0.91
C PHE A 66 -5.08 -10.27 1.14
N ILE A 67 -6.27 -10.60 0.65
CA ILE A 67 -6.75 -12.00 0.66
C ILE A 67 -5.90 -12.88 -0.27
N ASN A 68 -5.59 -12.37 -1.46
CA ASN A 68 -4.73 -13.04 -2.44
C ASN A 68 -3.84 -11.98 -3.12
N PRO A 69 -2.75 -11.54 -2.45
CA PRO A 69 -1.92 -10.45 -2.94
C PRO A 69 -1.13 -10.88 -4.18
N GLN A 70 -1.36 -10.15 -5.27
CA GLN A 70 -0.60 -10.26 -6.52
C GLN A 70 -0.63 -8.90 -7.23
N PRO A 71 0.35 -8.60 -8.09
CA PRO A 71 0.35 -7.36 -8.84
C PRO A 71 -0.98 -7.17 -9.56
N SER A 72 -1.64 -6.06 -9.29
CA SER A 72 -3.00 -5.81 -9.79
C SER A 72 -3.23 -4.33 -10.08
N HIS A 73 -4.00 -4.06 -11.13
CA HIS A 73 -4.58 -2.75 -11.39
C HIS A 73 -5.93 -2.67 -10.69
N ALA A 74 -6.05 -1.76 -9.74
CA ALA A 74 -7.28 -1.52 -8.99
C ALA A 74 -8.12 -0.43 -9.66
N THR A 75 -9.43 -0.65 -9.76
CA THR A 75 -10.42 0.30 -10.28
C THR A 75 -11.61 0.41 -9.32
N GLY A 76 -12.59 1.26 -9.66
CA GLY A 76 -13.66 1.58 -8.72
C GLY A 76 -13.14 2.48 -7.59
N ILE A 77 -13.43 2.12 -6.35
CA ILE A 77 -12.85 2.74 -5.15
C ILE A 77 -11.60 1.98 -4.64
N GLY A 78 -11.07 1.02 -5.44
CA GLY A 78 -9.93 0.17 -5.13
C GLY A 78 -10.26 -1.32 -4.95
N GLU A 79 -11.53 -1.69 -5.02
CA GLU A 79 -12.03 -3.05 -4.75
C GLU A 79 -12.03 -3.97 -5.98
N ILE A 80 -11.99 -3.40 -7.20
CA ILE A 80 -11.98 -4.18 -8.45
C ILE A 80 -10.52 -4.41 -8.87
N LEU A 81 -10.05 -5.62 -8.67
CA LEU A 81 -8.65 -5.99 -8.92
C LEU A 81 -8.52 -6.76 -10.23
N THR A 82 -7.72 -6.24 -11.14
CA THR A 82 -7.34 -6.90 -12.39
C THR A 82 -5.85 -7.24 -12.33
N PRO A 83 -5.45 -8.52 -12.35
CA PRO A 83 -4.04 -8.90 -12.37
C PRO A 83 -3.28 -8.24 -13.52
N ILE A 84 -2.04 -7.84 -13.25
CA ILE A 84 -1.10 -7.31 -14.24
C ILE A 84 0.20 -8.09 -14.19
N ASP A 85 0.87 -8.16 -15.32
CA ASP A 85 2.18 -8.79 -15.41
C ASP A 85 3.26 -7.74 -15.16
N ILE A 86 3.79 -7.75 -13.94
CA ILE A 86 4.90 -6.91 -13.52
C ILE A 86 5.84 -7.73 -12.64
N ASN A 87 7.12 -7.71 -12.97
CA ASN A 87 8.14 -8.42 -12.21
C ASN A 87 9.25 -7.45 -11.78
N LEU A 88 9.32 -7.20 -10.48
CA LEU A 88 10.33 -6.36 -9.85
C LEU A 88 11.37 -7.17 -9.06
N SER A 89 11.43 -8.50 -9.21
CA SER A 89 12.29 -9.39 -8.41
C SER A 89 13.79 -9.12 -8.59
N LYS A 90 14.19 -8.48 -9.68
CA LYS A 90 15.60 -8.08 -9.93
C LYS A 90 15.99 -6.77 -9.26
N TYR A 91 15.03 -6.05 -8.70
CA TYR A 91 15.26 -4.75 -8.06
C TYR A 91 15.19 -4.88 -6.54
N LYS A 92 15.84 -3.94 -5.86
CA LYS A 92 15.66 -3.71 -4.43
C LYS A 92 14.65 -2.59 -4.21
N ILE A 93 13.75 -2.80 -3.27
CA ILE A 93 12.74 -1.81 -2.92
C ILE A 93 13.05 -1.33 -1.50
N ALA A 94 13.33 -0.04 -1.37
CA ALA A 94 13.52 0.59 -0.07
C ALA A 94 12.27 1.37 0.32
N ILE A 95 11.81 1.20 1.55
CA ILE A 95 10.68 1.91 2.13
C ILE A 95 11.20 2.87 3.18
N VAL A 96 10.72 4.11 3.14
CA VAL A 96 11.02 5.16 4.13
C VAL A 96 9.72 5.76 4.61
N LYS A 97 9.47 5.69 5.92
CA LYS A 97 8.29 6.31 6.52
C LYS A 97 8.74 7.34 7.56
N PRO A 98 8.62 8.64 7.25
CA PRO A 98 8.95 9.70 8.21
C PRO A 98 7.97 9.71 9.41
N PRO A 99 8.32 10.35 10.53
CA PRO A 99 7.47 10.46 11.71
C PRO A 99 6.25 11.40 11.50
N VAL A 100 5.74 11.46 10.29
CA VAL A 100 4.58 12.26 9.88
C VAL A 100 3.37 11.33 9.69
N MET A 101 2.26 11.71 10.27
CA MET A 101 1.00 10.98 10.12
C MET A 101 0.05 11.77 9.21
N ILE A 102 -0.34 11.17 8.09
CA ILE A 102 -1.28 11.77 7.14
C ILE A 102 -2.57 10.95 7.20
N SER A 103 -3.67 11.61 7.53
CA SER A 103 -4.97 10.96 7.47
C SER A 103 -5.45 10.86 6.01
N THR A 104 -6.15 9.78 5.68
CA THR A 104 -6.78 9.63 4.36
C THR A 104 -7.70 10.82 4.05
N LYS A 105 -8.43 11.34 5.06
CA LYS A 105 -9.28 12.51 4.91
C LYS A 105 -8.49 13.74 4.50
N GLU A 106 -7.35 13.99 5.12
CA GLU A 106 -6.46 15.11 4.80
C GLU A 106 -5.93 14.99 3.36
N ALA A 107 -5.45 13.80 2.97
CA ALA A 107 -4.97 13.56 1.62
C ALA A 107 -6.05 13.85 0.56
N PHE A 108 -7.27 13.33 0.76
CA PHE A 108 -8.37 13.53 -0.18
C PHE A 108 -8.91 14.97 -0.20
N SER A 109 -8.82 15.73 0.90
CA SER A 109 -9.33 17.11 0.94
C SER A 109 -8.51 18.07 0.09
N ASN A 110 -7.28 17.75 -0.22
CA ASN A 110 -6.35 18.62 -0.93
C ASN A 110 -5.98 18.08 -2.33
N ILE A 111 -6.56 16.98 -2.77
CA ILE A 111 -6.26 16.39 -4.08
C ILE A 111 -6.88 17.22 -5.20
N ILE A 112 -6.10 17.47 -6.24
CA ILE A 112 -6.57 18.04 -7.50
C ILE A 112 -6.68 16.89 -8.49
N VAL A 113 -7.90 16.38 -8.69
CA VAL A 113 -8.15 15.28 -9.63
C VAL A 113 -7.85 15.74 -11.05
N LYS A 114 -6.95 15.03 -11.73
CA LYS A 114 -6.64 15.22 -13.14
C LYS A 114 -6.95 13.93 -13.89
N GLN A 115 -7.47 14.07 -15.11
CA GLN A 115 -7.63 12.89 -15.96
C GLN A 115 -6.25 12.51 -16.52
N PRO A 116 -5.74 11.31 -16.26
CA PRO A 116 -4.44 10.90 -16.76
C PRO A 116 -4.48 10.72 -18.29
N ILE A 117 -3.38 11.06 -18.96
CA ILE A 117 -3.23 10.85 -20.41
C ILE A 117 -3.11 9.36 -20.73
N LYS A 118 -2.41 8.61 -19.86
CA LYS A 118 -2.22 7.15 -19.96
C LYS A 118 -2.73 6.48 -18.68
N CYS A 119 -3.28 5.28 -18.82
CA CYS A 119 -3.64 4.46 -17.68
C CYS A 119 -2.38 3.93 -16.95
N CYS A 120 -2.40 3.87 -15.62
CA CYS A 120 -1.29 3.31 -14.84
C CYS A 120 -0.86 1.92 -15.33
N LYS A 121 -1.83 1.08 -15.77
CA LYS A 121 -1.54 -0.24 -16.36
C LYS A 121 -0.66 -0.15 -17.62
N GLU A 122 -0.86 0.87 -18.43
CA GLU A 122 -0.05 1.08 -19.66
C GLU A 122 1.35 1.58 -19.31
N ILE A 123 1.45 2.43 -18.28
CA ILE A 123 2.72 2.99 -17.82
C ILE A 123 3.61 1.90 -17.23
N VAL A 124 3.05 1.06 -16.33
CA VAL A 124 3.84 0.00 -15.67
C VAL A 124 4.25 -1.14 -16.61
N ALA A 125 3.65 -1.24 -17.79
CA ALA A 125 4.07 -2.16 -18.84
C ALA A 125 5.29 -1.65 -19.63
N GLN A 126 5.68 -0.39 -19.44
CA GLN A 126 6.85 0.22 -20.08
C GLN A 126 8.12 -0.01 -19.24
N PRO A 127 9.33 0.24 -19.78
CA PRO A 127 10.56 0.20 -18.99
C PRO A 127 10.48 1.09 -17.76
N ILE A 128 10.99 0.61 -16.63
CA ILE A 128 10.89 1.29 -15.34
C ILE A 128 11.51 2.69 -15.34
N GLU A 129 12.49 2.93 -16.19
CA GLU A 129 13.18 4.21 -16.36
C GLU A 129 12.22 5.32 -16.82
N THR A 130 11.12 4.96 -17.47
CA THR A 130 10.10 5.93 -17.93
C THR A 130 9.10 6.30 -16.84
N TRP A 131 9.01 5.51 -15.77
CA TRP A 131 7.98 5.70 -14.75
C TRP A 131 8.12 7.02 -14.00
N LYS A 132 9.33 7.53 -13.86
CA LYS A 132 9.59 8.78 -13.13
C LYS A 132 8.74 9.95 -13.63
N GLU A 133 8.53 10.03 -14.93
CA GLU A 133 7.82 11.15 -15.57
C GLU A 133 6.32 10.86 -15.77
N GLU A 134 5.92 9.59 -15.79
CA GLU A 134 4.56 9.21 -16.18
C GLU A 134 3.73 8.62 -15.03
N LEU A 135 4.35 7.83 -14.13
CA LEU A 135 3.66 7.19 -13.01
C LEU A 135 3.67 8.11 -11.78
N ILE A 136 2.67 8.95 -11.68
CA ILE A 136 2.56 9.99 -10.66
C ILE A 136 1.50 9.59 -9.63
N ASN A 137 1.80 9.79 -8.35
CA ASN A 137 0.82 9.73 -7.28
C ASN A 137 0.15 11.10 -7.11
N ASP A 138 -1.13 11.19 -7.41
CA ASP A 138 -1.89 12.46 -7.41
C ASP A 138 -1.94 13.13 -6.03
N PHE A 139 -1.73 12.38 -4.93
CA PHE A 139 -1.65 12.96 -3.59
C PHE A 139 -0.34 13.71 -3.34
N GLU A 140 0.75 13.36 -4.03
CA GLU A 140 2.09 13.90 -3.71
C GLU A 140 2.17 15.42 -3.77
N ASN A 141 1.60 16.05 -4.80
CA ASN A 141 1.71 17.49 -4.98
C ASN A 141 1.13 18.27 -3.81
N SER A 142 -0.06 17.90 -3.36
CA SER A 142 -0.73 18.54 -2.23
C SER A 142 -0.06 18.20 -0.90
N ILE A 143 0.32 16.94 -0.72
CA ILE A 143 0.97 16.47 0.50
C ILE A 143 2.36 17.08 0.65
N CYS A 144 3.17 17.15 -0.40
CA CYS A 144 4.49 17.78 -0.34
C CYS A 144 4.43 19.30 -0.07
N THR A 145 3.31 19.95 -0.40
CA THR A 145 3.11 21.36 -0.06
C THR A 145 2.88 21.54 1.44
N ILE A 146 2.12 20.63 2.07
CA ILE A 146 1.79 20.69 3.51
C ILE A 146 2.95 20.09 4.34
N HIS A 147 3.57 19.03 3.83
CA HIS A 147 4.63 18.25 4.46
C HIS A 147 5.87 18.22 3.55
N PRO A 148 6.68 19.28 3.50
CA PRO A 148 7.83 19.37 2.59
C PRO A 148 8.89 18.28 2.79
N GLU A 149 8.94 17.65 3.97
CA GLU A 149 9.82 16.52 4.27
C GLU A 149 9.56 15.33 3.37
N ILE A 150 8.32 15.10 2.93
CA ILE A 150 7.96 14.03 1.98
C ILE A 150 8.70 14.23 0.66
N GLY A 151 8.64 15.45 0.12
CA GLY A 151 9.37 15.81 -1.11
C GLY A 151 10.89 15.69 -0.95
N ARG A 152 11.43 16.10 0.21
CA ARG A 152 12.86 15.96 0.51
C ARG A 152 13.32 14.50 0.53
N ILE A 153 12.53 13.63 1.15
CA ILE A 153 12.83 12.18 1.18
C ILE A 153 12.76 11.59 -0.24
N LYS A 154 11.75 11.95 -1.03
CA LYS A 154 11.65 11.50 -2.43
C LYS A 154 12.88 11.90 -3.25
N ASN A 155 13.29 13.15 -3.16
CA ASN A 155 14.51 13.63 -3.84
C ASN A 155 15.74 12.88 -3.34
N ARG A 156 15.84 12.67 -2.03
CA ARG A 156 16.95 11.92 -1.45
C ARG A 156 17.04 10.48 -1.95
N LEU A 157 15.89 9.81 -2.16
CA LEU A 157 15.85 8.48 -2.78
C LEU A 157 16.44 8.50 -4.19
N TYR A 158 16.10 9.52 -5.00
CA TYR A 158 16.72 9.69 -6.32
C TYR A 158 18.20 9.98 -6.26
N ASP A 159 18.67 10.84 -5.33
CA ASP A 159 20.09 11.14 -5.11
C ASP A 159 20.89 9.87 -4.73
N LEU A 160 20.24 8.92 -4.05
CA LEU A 160 20.81 7.62 -3.71
C LEU A 160 20.80 6.61 -4.88
N GLY A 161 20.26 7.00 -6.03
CA GLY A 161 20.25 6.18 -7.24
C GLY A 161 18.95 5.37 -7.46
N ALA A 162 17.85 5.75 -6.83
CA ALA A 162 16.56 5.16 -7.17
C ALA A 162 16.20 5.46 -8.64
N ILE A 163 15.82 4.44 -9.39
CA ILE A 163 15.31 4.58 -10.75
C ILE A 163 13.92 5.20 -10.72
N TYR A 164 13.13 4.77 -9.73
CA TYR A 164 11.80 5.30 -9.47
C TYR A 164 11.59 5.47 -7.97
N ALA A 165 10.97 6.56 -7.57
CA ALA A 165 10.54 6.80 -6.19
C ALA A 165 9.19 7.50 -6.14
N SER A 166 8.32 7.06 -5.24
CA SER A 166 6.98 7.63 -5.07
C SER A 166 6.48 7.47 -3.64
N MET A 167 5.54 8.30 -3.25
CA MET A 167 4.77 8.11 -2.03
C MET A 167 3.78 6.95 -2.24
N THR A 168 3.57 6.12 -1.23
CA THR A 168 2.62 5.02 -1.31
C THR A 168 1.23 5.45 -0.83
N GLY A 169 0.22 5.24 -1.66
CA GLY A 169 -1.17 5.59 -1.37
C GLY A 169 -1.32 7.06 -0.94
N SER A 170 -2.03 7.31 0.15
CA SER A 170 -2.23 8.64 0.72
C SER A 170 -1.07 9.13 1.61
N GLY A 171 0.01 8.37 1.71
CA GLY A 171 1.18 8.69 2.51
C GLY A 171 1.08 8.19 3.97
N SER A 172 2.10 8.45 4.75
CA SER A 172 3.30 9.26 4.50
C SER A 172 4.53 8.44 4.05
N ALA A 173 4.43 7.10 3.91
CA ALA A 173 5.57 6.32 3.47
C ALA A 173 5.87 6.57 1.99
N LEU A 174 7.17 6.51 1.66
CA LEU A 174 7.69 6.54 0.29
C LEU A 174 8.41 5.22 0.02
N PHE A 175 8.53 4.89 -1.25
CA PHE A 175 9.39 3.81 -1.67
C PHE A 175 10.30 4.25 -2.81
N GLY A 176 11.46 3.64 -2.89
CA GLY A 176 12.40 3.77 -4.01
C GLY A 176 12.74 2.41 -4.57
N ILE A 177 12.86 2.31 -5.89
CA ILE A 177 13.25 1.10 -6.62
C ILE A 177 14.66 1.28 -7.12
N PHE A 178 15.55 0.32 -6.85
CA PHE A 178 16.97 0.37 -7.12
C PHE A 178 17.44 -0.88 -7.87
N GLU A 179 18.39 -0.71 -8.79
CA GLU A 179 19.05 -1.84 -9.46
C GLU A 179 20.15 -2.49 -8.59
N LYS A 180 20.75 -1.70 -7.73
CA LYS A 180 21.89 -2.12 -6.91
C LYS A 180 21.52 -2.16 -5.44
N GLU A 181 22.29 -2.91 -4.67
CA GLU A 181 22.17 -2.88 -3.22
C GLU A 181 22.44 -1.48 -2.68
N ILE A 182 21.66 -1.09 -1.71
CA ILE A 182 21.75 0.19 -1.04
C ILE A 182 22.52 -0.06 0.26
N GLY A 183 23.63 0.64 0.45
CA GLY A 183 24.37 0.60 1.71
C GLY A 183 23.57 1.26 2.84
N ASN A 184 24.01 1.10 4.03
CA ASN A 184 23.56 1.60 5.36
C ASN A 184 22.41 2.64 5.37
N PHE A 185 21.24 2.21 4.89
CA PHE A 185 20.06 3.03 4.61
C PHE A 185 19.49 3.69 5.88
N ASP A 186 19.55 2.97 7.00
CA ASP A 186 19.04 3.44 8.30
C ASP A 186 19.78 4.69 8.80
N CYS A 187 21.10 4.78 8.56
CA CYS A 187 21.88 5.95 8.92
C CYS A 187 21.59 7.18 8.06
N ILE A 188 20.94 7.01 6.90
CA ILE A 188 20.61 8.12 5.99
C ILE A 188 19.28 8.76 6.39
N PHE A 189 18.38 7.99 6.99
CA PHE A 189 17.03 8.38 7.38
C PHE A 189 16.80 8.11 8.89
N GLU A 190 17.67 8.68 9.73
CA GLU A 190 17.76 8.36 11.17
C GLU A 190 16.43 8.45 11.93
N ASP A 191 15.56 9.42 11.61
CA ASP A 191 14.27 9.60 12.29
C ASP A 191 13.11 8.87 11.60
N CYS A 192 13.39 8.06 10.58
CA CYS A 192 12.37 7.38 9.80
C CYS A 192 12.35 5.88 10.10
N TYR A 193 11.17 5.27 9.96
CA TYR A 193 11.13 3.83 9.79
C TYR A 193 11.62 3.50 8.38
N THR A 194 12.56 2.57 8.29
CA THR A 194 13.13 2.10 7.03
C THR A 194 13.02 0.60 6.90
N HIS A 195 12.88 0.11 5.67
CA HIS A 195 12.88 -1.32 5.38
C HIS A 195 13.30 -1.54 3.92
N ILE A 196 14.12 -2.58 3.67
CA ILE A 196 14.56 -2.97 2.32
C ILE A 196 14.06 -4.39 2.04
N VAL A 197 13.47 -4.57 0.86
CA VAL A 197 12.95 -5.84 0.35
C VAL A 197 13.74 -6.26 -0.87
#